data_30059fe3eb4fdd5c2bb2220975150131
#
_entry.id   30059fe3eb4fdd5c2bb2220975150131
#
_cell.length_a   1.000
_cell.length_b   1.000
_cell.length_c   1.000
_cell.angle_alpha   90.00
_cell.angle_beta   90.00
_cell.angle_gamma   90.00
#
_symmetry.space_group_name_H-M   'P 1'
#
loop_
_entity.id
_entity.type
_entity.pdbx_description
1 polymer ?
#
loop_
_entity_poly.entity_id
_entity_poly.type
_entity_poly.pdbx_seq_one_letter_code
_entity_poly.pdbx_strand_id
1 'polypeptide(L)'
;MDLSEWRARIDAVDRQLVDLLNQRMQYVLEIGRLKREHGKPVQDPERERAILEGLTAYNQGPLSSQAIADLFTRIIQEARTLEERETP
;
A
#
# COMPACT_ATOMS: atom_id res chain seq x y z
N MET A 1 -19.50 22.47 11.96
CA MET A 1 -18.05 22.60 11.75
C MET A 1 -17.77 23.47 10.55
N ASP A 2 -16.79 24.32 10.64
CA ASP A 2 -16.41 25.18 9.52
C ASP A 2 -15.34 24.49 8.62
N LEU A 3 -14.96 25.17 7.57
CA LEU A 3 -13.99 24.63 6.61
C LEU A 3 -12.63 24.35 7.27
N SER A 4 -12.21 25.23 8.18
CA SER A 4 -10.92 25.09 8.85
C SER A 4 -10.88 23.82 9.71
N GLU A 5 -11.95 23.51 10.42
CA GLU A 5 -12.07 22.33 11.26
C GLU A 5 -12.05 21.05 10.42
N TRP A 6 -12.76 21.05 9.30
CA TRP A 6 -12.74 19.90 8.38
C TRP A 6 -11.35 19.66 7.79
N ARG A 7 -10.66 20.74 7.42
CA ARG A 7 -9.29 20.64 6.90
C ARG A 7 -8.33 20.09 7.94
N ALA A 8 -8.50 20.48 9.21
CA ALA A 8 -7.68 19.95 10.30
C ALA A 8 -7.89 18.45 10.47
N ARG A 9 -9.11 17.96 10.30
CA ARG A 9 -9.42 16.52 10.33
C ARG A 9 -8.78 15.79 9.17
N ILE A 10 -8.80 16.37 7.97
CA ILE A 10 -8.14 15.80 6.80
C ILE A 10 -6.63 15.71 7.05
N ASP A 11 -6.02 16.77 7.58
CA ASP A 11 -4.58 16.78 7.86
C ASP A 11 -4.21 15.66 8.85
N ALA A 12 -5.04 15.42 9.87
CA ALA A 12 -4.81 14.35 10.83
C ALA A 12 -4.88 12.97 10.16
N VAL A 13 -5.87 12.77 9.30
CA VAL A 13 -6.02 11.51 8.54
C VAL A 13 -4.82 11.32 7.60
N ASP A 14 -4.36 12.39 6.95
CA ASP A 14 -3.21 12.30 6.05
C ASP A 14 -1.96 11.80 6.78
N ARG A 15 -1.72 12.30 8.01
CA ARG A 15 -0.60 11.81 8.81
C ARG A 15 -0.75 10.33 9.16
N GLN A 16 -1.95 9.89 9.50
CA GLN A 16 -2.25 8.48 9.75
C GLN A 16 -1.99 7.63 8.51
N LEU A 17 -2.37 8.15 7.33
CA LEU A 17 -2.10 7.46 6.07
C LEU A 17 -0.60 7.30 5.83
N VAL A 18 0.19 8.34 6.07
CA VAL A 18 1.65 8.25 5.92
C VAL A 18 2.20 7.19 6.87
N ASP A 19 1.77 7.20 8.13
CA ASP A 19 2.24 6.22 9.12
C ASP A 19 1.87 4.79 8.69
N LEU A 20 0.65 4.57 8.21
CA LEU A 20 0.19 3.25 7.76
C LEU A 20 0.92 2.79 6.51
N LEU A 21 1.18 3.70 5.57
CA LEU A 21 1.96 3.38 4.37
C LEU A 21 3.38 2.93 4.76
N ASN A 22 4.01 3.62 5.69
CA ASN A 22 5.35 3.26 6.13
C ASN A 22 5.35 1.95 6.93
N GLN A 23 4.32 1.70 7.73
CA GLN A 23 4.17 0.41 8.42
C GLN A 23 4.06 -0.73 7.41
N ARG A 24 3.24 -0.54 6.37
CA ARG A 24 3.10 -1.53 5.30
C ARG A 24 4.44 -1.80 4.63
N MET A 25 5.23 -0.76 4.38
CA MET A 25 6.54 -0.90 3.75
C MET A 25 7.55 -1.62 4.64
N GLN A 26 7.48 -1.44 5.95
CA GLN A 26 8.31 -2.21 6.87
C GLN A 26 8.02 -3.70 6.77
N TYR A 27 6.74 -4.08 6.67
CA TYR A 27 6.36 -5.47 6.49
C TYR A 27 6.80 -6.00 5.12
N VAL A 28 6.74 -5.16 4.08
CA VAL A 28 7.24 -5.50 2.74
C VAL A 28 8.73 -5.82 2.79
N LEU A 29 9.52 -5.05 3.54
CA LEU A 29 10.95 -5.31 3.70
C LEU A 29 11.20 -6.65 4.38
N GLU A 30 10.41 -7.01 5.39
CA GLU A 30 10.52 -8.31 6.05
C GLU A 30 10.17 -9.46 5.09
N ILE A 31 9.12 -9.28 4.29
CA ILE A 31 8.74 -10.26 3.27
C ILE A 31 9.85 -10.40 2.23
N GLY A 32 10.45 -9.29 1.82
CA GLY A 32 11.57 -9.29 0.88
C GLY A 32 12.75 -10.08 1.42
N ARG A 33 13.07 -9.91 2.70
CA ARG A 33 14.14 -10.65 3.35
C ARG A 33 13.85 -12.16 3.33
N LEU A 34 12.62 -12.56 3.64
CA LEU A 34 12.21 -13.97 3.62
C LEU A 34 12.29 -14.56 2.22
N LYS A 35 11.87 -13.79 1.21
CA LYS A 35 11.97 -14.22 -0.20
C LYS A 35 13.42 -14.50 -0.59
N ARG A 36 14.34 -13.61 -0.20
CA ARG A 36 15.77 -13.79 -0.48
C ARG A 36 16.32 -15.05 0.20
N GLU A 37 15.95 -15.27 1.46
CA GLU A 37 16.39 -16.46 2.21
C GLU A 37 15.93 -17.75 1.54
N HIS A 38 14.75 -17.74 0.90
CA HIS A 38 14.17 -18.91 0.26
C HIS A 38 14.37 -18.93 -1.25
N GLY A 39 15.15 -18.01 -1.81
CA GLY A 39 15.42 -17.96 -3.24
C GLY A 39 14.21 -17.62 -4.10
N LYS A 40 13.21 -16.94 -3.54
CA LYS A 40 12.00 -16.58 -4.26
C LYS A 40 12.13 -15.22 -4.93
N PRO A 41 11.47 -15.00 -6.08
CA PRO A 41 11.54 -13.71 -6.76
C PRO A 41 10.78 -12.64 -5.99
N VAL A 42 11.20 -11.38 -6.19
CA VAL A 42 10.53 -10.21 -5.59
C VAL A 42 9.10 -10.05 -6.13
N GLN A 43 8.95 -10.21 -7.44
CA GLN A 43 7.65 -10.04 -8.09
C GLN A 43 6.74 -11.23 -7.84
N ASP A 44 5.48 -10.94 -7.51
CA ASP A 44 4.44 -11.94 -7.29
C ASP A 44 3.13 -11.41 -7.88
N PRO A 45 2.94 -11.57 -9.21
CA PRO A 45 1.76 -11.03 -9.90
C PRO A 45 0.44 -11.58 -9.35
N GLU A 46 0.40 -12.83 -8.94
CA GLU A 46 -0.83 -13.41 -8.37
C GLU A 46 -1.21 -12.76 -7.06
N ARG A 47 -0.21 -12.51 -6.21
CA ARG A 47 -0.44 -11.82 -4.92
C ARG A 47 -0.91 -10.39 -5.15
N GLU A 48 -0.30 -9.68 -6.11
CA GLU A 48 -0.67 -8.30 -6.44
C GLU A 48 -2.12 -8.23 -6.91
N ARG A 49 -2.53 -9.16 -7.77
CA ARG A 49 -3.92 -9.24 -8.23
C ARG A 49 -4.87 -9.52 -7.09
N ALA A 50 -4.51 -10.44 -6.20
CA ALA A 50 -5.35 -10.79 -5.05
C ALA A 50 -5.53 -9.60 -4.11
N ILE A 51 -4.49 -8.77 -3.91
CA ILE A 51 -4.58 -7.56 -3.10
C ILE A 51 -5.61 -6.59 -3.73
N LEU A 52 -5.50 -6.34 -5.03
CA LEU A 52 -6.40 -5.41 -5.71
C LEU A 52 -7.85 -5.92 -5.69
N GLU A 53 -8.08 -7.19 -5.96
CA GLU A 53 -9.42 -7.78 -5.92
C GLU A 53 -10.01 -7.71 -4.52
N GLY A 54 -9.22 -8.05 -3.50
CA GLY A 54 -9.67 -8.03 -2.12
C GLY A 54 -10.03 -6.63 -1.63
N LEU A 55 -9.21 -5.64 -1.98
CA LEU A 55 -9.43 -4.27 -1.53
C LEU A 55 -10.58 -3.59 -2.26
N THR A 56 -10.75 -3.85 -3.56
CA THR A 56 -11.91 -3.32 -4.29
C THR A 56 -13.21 -3.93 -3.79
N ALA A 57 -13.21 -5.21 -3.42
CA ALA A 57 -14.37 -5.86 -2.82
C ALA A 57 -14.66 -5.34 -1.41
N TYR A 58 -13.61 -5.02 -0.64
CA TYR A 58 -13.74 -4.48 0.71
C TYR A 58 -14.25 -3.04 0.72
N ASN A 59 -13.94 -2.27 -0.32
CA ASN A 59 -14.22 -0.83 -0.39
C ASN A 59 -15.72 -0.55 -0.35
N GLN A 60 -16.12 0.35 0.56
CA GLN A 60 -17.52 0.76 0.68
C GLN A 60 -17.74 2.23 0.29
N GLY A 61 -16.73 2.86 -0.31
CA GLY A 61 -16.84 4.25 -0.71
C GLY A 61 -16.60 5.23 0.44
N PRO A 62 -16.67 6.52 0.16
CA PRO A 62 -17.08 7.18 -1.10
C PRO A 62 -16.09 7.08 -2.28
N LEU A 63 -14.86 6.60 -2.10
CA LEU A 63 -13.97 6.38 -3.24
C LEU A 63 -14.53 5.23 -4.10
N SER A 64 -14.39 5.38 -5.43
CA SER A 64 -14.77 4.31 -6.36
C SER A 64 -13.80 3.14 -6.24
N SER A 65 -14.23 1.95 -6.67
CA SER A 65 -13.35 0.78 -6.72
C SER A 65 -12.18 1.01 -7.67
N GLN A 66 -12.40 1.74 -8.77
CA GLN A 66 -11.32 2.06 -9.70
C GLN A 66 -10.27 2.96 -9.03
N ALA A 67 -10.71 3.95 -8.25
CA ALA A 67 -9.79 4.83 -7.53
C ALA A 67 -8.95 4.03 -6.52
N ILE A 68 -9.57 3.10 -5.79
CA ILE A 68 -8.86 2.21 -4.86
C ILE A 68 -7.83 1.37 -5.61
N ALA A 69 -8.21 0.78 -6.75
CA ALA A 69 -7.30 -0.02 -7.56
C ALA A 69 -6.10 0.80 -8.04
N ASP A 70 -6.34 2.03 -8.51
CA ASP A 70 -5.28 2.90 -9.01
C ASP A 70 -4.31 3.29 -7.90
N LEU A 71 -4.82 3.67 -6.73
CA LEU A 71 -4.01 4.05 -5.58
C LEU A 71 -3.16 2.87 -5.11
N PHE A 72 -3.74 1.69 -4.97
CA PHE A 72 -3.01 0.52 -4.51
C PHE A 72 -2.06 -0.04 -5.55
N THR A 73 -2.34 0.14 -6.84
CA THR A 73 -1.37 -0.18 -7.89
C THR A 73 -0.09 0.64 -7.68
N ARG A 74 -0.21 1.92 -7.35
CA ARG A 74 0.96 2.76 -7.07
C ARG A 74 1.66 2.34 -5.78
N ILE A 75 0.91 2.02 -4.72
CA ILE A 75 1.48 1.55 -3.46
C ILE A 75 2.27 0.25 -3.69
N ILE A 76 1.72 -0.68 -4.47
CA ILE A 76 2.38 -1.94 -4.81
C ILE A 76 3.65 -1.68 -5.62
N GLN A 77 3.62 -0.74 -6.56
CA GLN A 77 4.81 -0.37 -7.35
C GLN A 77 5.92 0.20 -6.45
N GLU A 78 5.57 1.05 -5.50
CA GLU A 78 6.54 1.60 -4.55
C GLU A 78 7.11 0.51 -3.65
N ALA A 79 6.28 -0.44 -3.23
CA ALA A 79 6.73 -1.59 -2.44
C ALA A 79 7.74 -2.43 -3.22
N ARG A 80 7.47 -2.68 -4.51
CA ARG A 80 8.37 -3.43 -5.38
C ARG A 80 9.72 -2.71 -5.51
N THR A 81 9.69 -1.41 -5.74
CA THR A 81 10.90 -0.59 -5.84
C THR A 81 11.72 -0.69 -4.56
N LEU A 82 11.07 -0.62 -3.42
CA LEU A 82 11.73 -0.71 -2.12
C LEU A 82 12.38 -2.07 -1.92
N GLU A 83 11.68 -3.16 -2.24
CA GLU A 83 12.24 -4.52 -2.16
C GLU A 83 13.46 -4.68 -3.07
N GLU A 84 13.40 -4.15 -4.29
CA GLU A 84 14.50 -4.24 -5.25
C GLU A 84 15.75 -3.50 -4.78
N ARG A 85 15.58 -2.34 -4.12
CA ARG A 85 16.69 -1.57 -3.57
C ARG A 85 17.43 -2.32 -2.46
N GLU A 86 16.69 -3.08 -1.65
CA GLU A 86 17.25 -3.84 -0.53
C GLU A 86 17.82 -5.18 -0.97
N THR A 87 17.65 -5.56 -2.24
CA THR A 87 18.19 -6.82 -2.78
C THR A 87 19.58 -6.55 -3.39
N PRO A 88 20.64 -7.22 -2.87
CA PRO A 88 22.00 -7.06 -3.41
C PRO A 88 22.13 -7.57 -4.84
#